data_3443e3078a9a4e7a7ad2c77d78547145
#
_entry.id   3443e3078a9a4e7a7ad2c77d78547145
#
_cell.length_a   1.000
_cell.length_b   1.000
_cell.length_c   1.000
_cell.angle_alpha   90.00
_cell.angle_beta   90.00
_cell.angle_gamma   90.00
#
_symmetry.space_group_name_H-M   'P 1'
#
loop_
_entity.id
_entity.type
_entity.pdbx_description
1 polymer ?
#
loop_
_entity_poly.entity_id
_entity_poly.type
_entity_poly.pdbx_seq_one_letter_code
_entity_poly.pdbx_strand_id
1 'polypeptide(L)'
;WQPWVLGPMMLRPGFEYCGSVRSHLPTRLIPFVFANSDRALLELTASVMRVWVVDEDDEALIVRPAHADTIVAGDFSASTGWTLSTSGAGAAATISSGVLTLVSPSVGGLAQAKKQVTIASTGVEHAMRIVVQRGPVTFRAGSVDGADNYVTETTLNTGTHSIAVTPVTDIYLQLSTITGAAKIVDSITFEAAGTLEVPTSWGLSNLPDVRYVQSGDVLFCACNGQSPKRIERRGARSWSFVDYVFEDGPFGTANTTDITMTPDALSGNGTLTSSRPYFNTDHEGALFRLFTTGQTATASLSAANSFSSAIRITGVGAARNFPRVISGTWSGIVTMQRSFDSATTGFSDVANWTGNVSDTFGDGLDNSIVWYRIGFKAGDYTSGTADVFIGR
;
A
#
# COMPACT_ATOMS: atom_id res chain seq x y z
N TRP A 1 -43.33 -24.90 12.47
CA TRP A 1 -43.74 -25.83 11.41
C TRP A 1 -43.07 -25.45 10.11
N GLN A 2 -42.60 -26.40 9.40
CA GLN A 2 -41.89 -26.26 8.12
C GLN A 2 -42.60 -27.15 7.09
N PRO A 3 -43.00 -26.61 5.93
CA PRO A 3 -43.57 -27.43 4.89
C PRO A 3 -42.48 -28.33 4.25
N TRP A 4 -42.75 -29.57 4.09
CA TRP A 4 -41.96 -30.47 3.28
C TRP A 4 -42.42 -30.35 1.83
N VAL A 5 -41.50 -30.26 0.85
CA VAL A 5 -41.80 -29.92 -0.55
C VAL A 5 -42.82 -30.89 -1.20
N LEU A 6 -42.89 -32.12 -0.77
CA LEU A 6 -43.80 -33.16 -1.29
C LEU A 6 -44.48 -34.01 -0.17
N GLY A 7 -44.71 -33.43 1.01
CA GLY A 7 -45.23 -34.22 2.14
C GLY A 7 -45.89 -33.40 3.24
N PRO A 8 -46.21 -34.05 4.37
CA PRO A 8 -46.86 -33.39 5.50
C PRO A 8 -45.97 -32.33 6.13
N MET A 9 -46.57 -31.40 6.85
CA MET A 9 -45.86 -30.43 7.68
C MET A 9 -45.11 -31.17 8.80
N MET A 10 -43.81 -30.82 8.97
CA MET A 10 -42.96 -31.39 10.01
C MET A 10 -42.61 -30.29 11.04
N LEU A 11 -42.30 -30.70 12.25
CA LEU A 11 -41.69 -29.83 13.22
C LEU A 11 -40.30 -29.41 12.73
N ARG A 12 -40.04 -28.12 12.73
CA ARG A 12 -38.70 -27.62 12.48
C ARG A 12 -37.76 -28.14 13.58
N PRO A 13 -36.53 -28.57 13.24
CA PRO A 13 -35.49 -28.83 14.25
C PRO A 13 -35.33 -27.65 15.21
N GLY A 14 -34.99 -27.91 16.45
CA GLY A 14 -34.62 -26.88 17.42
C GLY A 14 -33.40 -26.06 16.98
N PHE A 15 -33.09 -25.05 17.76
CA PHE A 15 -31.82 -24.35 17.64
C PHE A 15 -30.81 -24.99 18.58
N GLU A 16 -29.59 -25.15 18.10
CA GLU A 16 -28.44 -25.51 18.90
C GLU A 16 -27.73 -24.23 19.36
N TYR A 17 -27.24 -24.25 20.60
CA TYR A 17 -26.46 -23.13 21.13
C TYR A 17 -24.99 -23.35 20.81
N CYS A 18 -24.42 -22.53 19.89
CA CYS A 18 -23.02 -22.60 19.50
C CYS A 18 -22.11 -21.70 20.35
N GLY A 19 -22.64 -20.63 20.91
CA GLY A 19 -21.83 -19.74 21.77
C GLY A 19 -22.43 -18.34 21.95
N SER A 20 -21.76 -17.54 22.79
CA SER A 20 -22.15 -16.17 23.07
C SER A 20 -21.32 -15.16 22.27
N VAL A 21 -21.97 -14.11 21.81
CA VAL A 21 -21.29 -12.95 21.25
C VAL A 21 -20.40 -12.25 22.29
N ARG A 22 -19.41 -11.50 21.83
CA ARG A 22 -18.45 -10.80 22.70
C ARG A 22 -19.17 -9.93 23.75
N SER A 23 -18.97 -10.27 25.02
CA SER A 23 -19.52 -9.52 26.17
C SER A 23 -21.02 -9.21 26.08
N HIS A 24 -21.79 -10.01 25.35
CA HIS A 24 -23.22 -9.77 25.08
C HIS A 24 -23.52 -8.41 24.43
N LEU A 25 -22.55 -7.83 23.72
CA LEU A 25 -22.69 -6.56 23.03
C LEU A 25 -23.51 -6.67 21.74
N PRO A 26 -24.13 -5.59 21.27
CA PRO A 26 -24.73 -5.55 19.95
C PRO A 26 -23.70 -5.93 18.87
N THR A 27 -24.11 -6.84 18.01
CA THR A 27 -23.22 -7.56 17.12
C THR A 27 -23.80 -7.60 15.71
N ARG A 28 -22.93 -7.49 14.70
CA ARG A 28 -23.27 -7.83 13.34
C ARG A 28 -22.52 -9.09 12.93
N LEU A 29 -23.27 -10.07 12.46
CA LEU A 29 -22.74 -11.32 11.92
C LEU A 29 -22.70 -11.25 10.40
N ILE A 30 -21.54 -11.59 9.82
CA ILE A 30 -21.33 -11.63 8.37
C ILE A 30 -20.82 -13.02 7.99
N PRO A 31 -21.54 -13.75 7.14
CA PRO A 31 -21.06 -15.04 6.65
C PRO A 31 -19.87 -14.82 5.69
N PHE A 32 -18.90 -15.70 5.78
CA PHE A 32 -17.75 -15.78 4.88
C PHE A 32 -17.65 -17.20 4.34
N VAL A 33 -17.82 -17.38 3.04
CA VAL A 33 -17.84 -18.69 2.39
C VAL A 33 -16.70 -18.78 1.39
N PHE A 34 -15.66 -19.53 1.72
CA PHE A 34 -14.56 -19.81 0.81
C PHE A 34 -14.85 -21.02 -0.08
N ALA A 35 -15.32 -22.10 0.54
CA ALA A 35 -15.75 -23.32 -0.13
C ALA A 35 -16.93 -23.93 0.62
N ASN A 36 -17.56 -24.97 0.05
CA ASN A 36 -18.68 -25.63 0.71
C ASN A 36 -18.31 -26.24 2.08
N SER A 37 -17.09 -26.72 2.21
CA SER A 37 -16.52 -27.28 3.45
C SER A 37 -15.66 -26.28 4.25
N ASP A 38 -15.45 -25.05 3.76
CA ASP A 38 -14.62 -24.06 4.41
C ASP A 38 -15.41 -22.76 4.54
N ARG A 39 -15.99 -22.56 5.70
CA ARG A 39 -16.87 -21.43 6.02
C ARG A 39 -16.43 -20.77 7.32
N ALA A 40 -16.70 -19.50 7.44
CA ALA A 40 -16.52 -18.76 8.68
C ALA A 40 -17.71 -17.82 8.90
N LEU A 41 -17.91 -17.44 10.14
CA LEU A 41 -18.82 -16.38 10.53
C LEU A 41 -18.00 -15.26 11.19
N LEU A 42 -18.04 -14.07 10.60
CA LEU A 42 -17.38 -12.91 11.16
C LEU A 42 -18.32 -12.23 12.13
N GLU A 43 -17.90 -12.12 13.37
CA GLU A 43 -18.59 -11.43 14.43
C GLU A 43 -17.99 -10.04 14.61
N LEU A 44 -18.73 -9.01 14.22
CA LEU A 44 -18.33 -7.61 14.37
C LEU A 44 -19.03 -7.02 15.59
N THR A 45 -18.25 -6.60 16.57
CA THR A 45 -18.67 -5.78 17.69
C THR A 45 -17.98 -4.42 17.63
N ALA A 46 -18.26 -3.51 18.54
CA ALA A 46 -17.59 -2.21 18.57
C ALA A 46 -16.07 -2.36 18.59
N SER A 47 -15.41 -1.90 17.52
CA SER A 47 -13.96 -1.87 17.31
C SER A 47 -13.25 -3.22 17.29
N VAL A 48 -13.98 -4.33 17.19
CA VAL A 48 -13.38 -5.68 17.20
C VAL A 48 -14.13 -6.62 16.27
N MET A 49 -13.36 -7.43 15.55
CA MET A 49 -13.83 -8.60 14.79
C MET A 49 -13.33 -9.87 15.45
N ARG A 50 -14.23 -10.84 15.67
CA ARG A 50 -13.90 -12.23 16.01
C ARG A 50 -14.31 -13.14 14.85
N VAL A 51 -13.70 -14.32 14.76
CA VAL A 51 -13.95 -15.26 13.68
C VAL A 51 -14.39 -16.60 14.26
N TRP A 52 -15.56 -17.03 13.85
CA TRP A 52 -16.09 -18.38 14.09
C TRP A 52 -15.76 -19.22 12.87
N VAL A 53 -15.13 -20.34 13.06
CA VAL A 53 -14.86 -21.33 12.00
C VAL A 53 -15.81 -22.51 12.20
N VAL A 54 -16.27 -23.04 11.08
CA VAL A 54 -17.08 -24.25 11.07
C VAL A 54 -16.10 -25.39 10.77
N ASP A 55 -15.79 -26.18 11.77
CA ASP A 55 -15.12 -27.48 11.60
C ASP A 55 -16.16 -28.58 11.39
N GLU A 56 -15.77 -29.77 10.94
CA GLU A 56 -16.70 -30.84 10.53
C GLU A 56 -17.70 -31.22 11.61
N ASP A 57 -17.37 -30.98 12.88
CA ASP A 57 -18.18 -31.35 14.04
C ASP A 57 -18.62 -30.21 14.96
N ASP A 58 -18.06 -28.97 14.85
CA ASP A 58 -18.40 -27.88 15.80
C ASP A 58 -18.11 -26.48 15.21
N GLU A 59 -19.00 -25.54 15.50
CA GLU A 59 -18.77 -24.12 15.26
C GLU A 59 -18.02 -23.50 16.45
N ALA A 60 -16.75 -23.13 16.28
CA ALA A 60 -15.93 -22.62 17.34
C ALA A 60 -15.23 -21.31 16.97
N LEU A 61 -15.04 -20.42 17.96
CA LEU A 61 -14.18 -19.27 17.84
C LEU A 61 -12.73 -19.71 17.64
N ILE A 62 -11.98 -18.99 16.79
CA ILE A 62 -10.54 -19.17 16.71
C ILE A 62 -9.92 -18.77 18.05
N VAL A 63 -9.24 -19.70 18.70
CA VAL A 63 -8.54 -19.47 19.97
C VAL A 63 -7.05 -19.64 19.77
N ARG A 64 -6.26 -18.69 20.29
CA ARG A 64 -4.80 -18.71 20.30
C ARG A 64 -4.30 -19.52 21.51
N PRO A 65 -3.36 -20.46 21.31
CA PRO A 65 -2.78 -21.18 22.43
C PRO A 65 -1.87 -20.28 23.25
N ALA A 66 -1.61 -20.67 24.50
CA ALA A 66 -0.68 -19.98 25.36
C ALA A 66 0.77 -20.37 25.02
N HIS A 67 1.65 -19.38 24.95
CA HIS A 67 3.10 -19.54 24.90
C HIS A 67 3.78 -18.33 25.58
N ALA A 68 5.04 -18.50 25.98
CA ALA A 68 5.81 -17.44 26.65
C ALA A 68 6.71 -16.65 25.68
N ASP A 69 6.79 -17.06 24.41
CA ASP A 69 7.65 -16.44 23.42
C ASP A 69 7.18 -15.02 23.08
N THR A 70 8.13 -14.10 22.88
CA THR A 70 7.85 -12.68 22.59
C THR A 70 8.74 -12.17 21.46
N ILE A 71 8.26 -11.18 20.72
CA ILE A 71 9.06 -10.43 19.75
C ILE A 71 9.61 -9.19 20.48
N VAL A 72 10.83 -9.28 21.00
CA VAL A 72 11.49 -8.18 21.73
C VAL A 72 11.58 -6.93 20.84
N ALA A 73 11.23 -5.75 21.36
CA ALA A 73 11.16 -4.50 20.59
C ALA A 73 10.32 -4.61 19.30
N GLY A 74 9.27 -5.43 19.32
CA GLY A 74 8.33 -5.54 18.22
C GLY A 74 7.36 -4.36 18.12
N ASP A 75 7.31 -3.51 19.14
CA ASP A 75 6.63 -2.22 19.19
C ASP A 75 7.49 -1.06 18.65
N PHE A 76 8.68 -1.38 18.13
CA PHE A 76 9.64 -0.41 17.61
C PHE A 76 10.02 0.74 18.57
N SER A 77 9.79 0.58 19.86
CA SER A 77 10.29 1.51 20.91
C SER A 77 11.81 1.53 20.98
N ALA A 78 12.47 0.48 20.51
CA ALA A 78 13.90 0.34 20.37
C ALA A 78 14.27 -0.49 19.14
N SER A 79 15.52 -0.39 18.68
CA SER A 79 16.03 -1.21 17.57
C SER A 79 16.63 -2.55 18.00
N THR A 80 16.46 -2.95 19.25
CA THR A 80 17.08 -4.15 19.83
C THR A 80 16.77 -5.41 19.02
N GLY A 81 17.83 -6.04 18.50
CA GLY A 81 17.76 -7.28 17.72
C GLY A 81 17.19 -7.10 16.31
N TRP A 82 16.89 -5.88 15.86
CA TRP A 82 16.54 -5.57 14.48
C TRP A 82 17.80 -5.26 13.68
N THR A 83 17.96 -5.92 12.54
CA THR A 83 18.98 -5.61 11.54
C THR A 83 18.35 -4.82 10.42
N LEU A 84 18.75 -3.55 10.28
CA LEU A 84 18.30 -2.66 9.22
C LEU A 84 19.31 -2.67 8.08
N SER A 85 18.87 -2.84 6.85
CA SER A 85 19.75 -2.77 5.69
C SER A 85 19.06 -2.12 4.50
N THR A 86 19.87 -1.46 3.67
CA THR A 86 19.39 -0.72 2.50
C THR A 86 20.32 -0.94 1.32
N SER A 87 19.77 -0.84 0.11
CA SER A 87 20.54 -0.74 -1.13
C SER A 87 19.87 0.28 -2.04
N GLY A 88 20.66 0.95 -2.89
CA GLY A 88 20.21 2.00 -3.76
C GLY A 88 20.25 3.40 -3.15
N ALA A 89 20.35 4.42 -4.00
CA ALA A 89 20.47 5.81 -3.59
C ALA A 89 19.18 6.29 -2.89
N GLY A 90 19.33 6.95 -1.73
CA GLY A 90 18.21 7.49 -0.95
C GLY A 90 17.37 6.44 -0.20
N ALA A 91 17.76 5.15 -0.24
CA ALA A 91 17.07 4.14 0.53
C ALA A 91 17.34 4.30 2.03
N ALA A 92 16.31 4.18 2.85
CA ALA A 92 16.40 4.32 4.30
C ALA A 92 15.51 3.27 5.00
N ALA A 93 16.05 2.72 6.09
CA ALA A 93 15.33 1.90 7.04
C ALA A 93 15.65 2.42 8.44
N THR A 94 14.63 2.88 9.16
CA THR A 94 14.83 3.53 10.48
C THR A 94 13.78 3.05 11.47
N ILE A 95 14.21 2.90 12.72
CA ILE A 95 13.32 2.69 13.87
C ILE A 95 13.45 3.93 14.75
N SER A 96 12.37 4.68 14.87
CA SER A 96 12.30 5.90 15.68
C SER A 96 10.88 6.23 16.05
N SER A 97 10.67 6.88 17.18
CA SER A 97 9.36 7.32 17.65
C SER A 97 8.30 6.18 17.70
N GLY A 98 8.73 4.97 18.00
CA GLY A 98 7.84 3.81 18.13
C GLY A 98 7.34 3.25 16.79
N VAL A 99 8.03 3.52 15.68
CA VAL A 99 7.67 2.97 14.37
C VAL A 99 8.89 2.55 13.55
N LEU A 100 8.70 1.57 12.70
CA LEU A 100 9.64 1.23 11.62
C LEU A 100 9.25 1.99 10.36
N THR A 101 10.17 2.77 9.80
CA THR A 101 9.99 3.46 8.52
C THR A 101 10.93 2.88 7.47
N LEU A 102 10.39 2.51 6.31
CA LEU A 102 11.12 1.97 5.16
C LEU A 102 10.86 2.83 3.92
N VAL A 103 11.92 3.22 3.22
CA VAL A 103 11.87 4.04 1.99
C VAL A 103 12.90 3.52 1.01
N SER A 104 12.53 3.35 -0.26
CA SER A 104 13.46 2.97 -1.33
C SER A 104 13.11 3.70 -2.63
N PRO A 105 13.61 4.94 -2.83
CA PRO A 105 13.23 5.77 -3.98
C PRO A 105 13.91 5.38 -5.29
N SER A 106 15.03 4.67 -5.25
CA SER A 106 15.77 4.29 -6.44
C SER A 106 15.26 3.00 -7.07
N VAL A 107 15.30 2.91 -8.39
CA VAL A 107 14.97 1.67 -9.12
C VAL A 107 15.96 0.57 -8.74
N GLY A 108 15.44 -0.60 -8.38
CA GLY A 108 16.24 -1.73 -7.89
C GLY A 108 16.79 -1.55 -6.47
N GLY A 109 16.45 -0.44 -5.81
CA GLY A 109 16.76 -0.23 -4.41
C GLY A 109 15.87 -1.06 -3.48
N LEU A 110 16.36 -1.29 -2.26
CA LEU A 110 15.67 -2.05 -1.22
C LEU A 110 15.88 -1.37 0.13
N ALA A 111 14.83 -1.27 0.93
CA ALA A 111 14.93 -0.98 2.35
C ALA A 111 14.27 -2.14 3.13
N GLN A 112 14.96 -2.67 4.12
CA GLN A 112 14.47 -3.82 4.87
C GLN A 112 14.87 -3.80 6.34
N ALA A 113 14.03 -4.44 7.15
CA ALA A 113 14.27 -4.74 8.54
C ALA A 113 14.10 -6.24 8.77
N LYS A 114 15.07 -6.86 9.40
CA LYS A 114 15.10 -8.29 9.71
C LYS A 114 15.25 -8.53 11.20
N LYS A 115 14.64 -9.61 11.68
CA LYS A 115 14.77 -10.03 13.08
C LYS A 115 14.68 -11.53 13.21
N GLN A 116 15.62 -12.11 13.94
CA GLN A 116 15.50 -13.47 14.48
C GLN A 116 14.72 -13.41 15.80
N VAL A 117 13.76 -14.29 15.94
CA VAL A 117 12.97 -14.49 17.15
C VAL A 117 13.22 -15.93 17.64
N THR A 118 13.85 -16.05 18.78
CA THR A 118 14.06 -17.37 19.39
C THR A 118 12.74 -17.91 19.92
N ILE A 119 12.43 -19.14 19.56
CA ILE A 119 11.19 -19.83 19.90
C ILE A 119 11.49 -20.98 20.87
N ALA A 120 10.96 -20.85 22.08
CA ALA A 120 11.03 -21.94 23.07
C ALA A 120 9.88 -22.93 22.92
N SER A 121 8.68 -22.45 22.51
CA SER A 121 7.45 -23.25 22.39
C SER A 121 7.29 -23.77 20.95
N THR A 122 8.24 -24.58 20.46
CA THR A 122 8.17 -25.15 19.12
C THR A 122 6.99 -26.12 18.97
N GLY A 123 6.40 -26.15 17.77
CA GLY A 123 5.22 -26.96 17.47
C GLY A 123 3.90 -26.39 18.04
N VAL A 124 3.95 -25.27 18.74
CA VAL A 124 2.78 -24.52 19.20
C VAL A 124 2.48 -23.39 18.20
N GLU A 125 1.22 -23.11 17.94
CA GLU A 125 0.84 -21.99 17.08
C GLU A 125 1.26 -20.64 17.72
N HIS A 126 1.91 -19.80 16.94
CA HIS A 126 2.20 -18.42 17.24
C HIS A 126 1.49 -17.53 16.24
N ALA A 127 0.72 -16.59 16.71
CA ALA A 127 0.05 -15.63 15.82
C ALA A 127 0.71 -14.27 15.95
N MET A 128 1.15 -13.72 14.82
CA MET A 128 1.76 -12.40 14.75
C MET A 128 0.69 -11.35 14.48
N ARG A 129 0.55 -10.38 15.41
CA ARG A 129 -0.18 -9.15 15.20
C ARG A 129 0.77 -8.14 14.54
N ILE A 130 0.46 -7.77 13.30
CA ILE A 130 1.24 -6.78 12.55
C ILE A 130 0.33 -5.58 12.26
N VAL A 131 0.73 -4.39 12.70
CA VAL A 131 0.00 -3.16 12.46
C VAL A 131 0.78 -2.29 11.48
N VAL A 132 0.22 -2.10 10.29
CA VAL A 132 0.79 -1.28 9.23
C VAL A 132 0.05 0.05 9.17
N GLN A 133 0.72 1.14 9.55
CA GLN A 133 0.15 2.50 9.50
C GLN A 133 0.13 3.07 8.08
N ARG A 134 1.14 2.72 7.27
CA ARG A 134 1.23 3.10 5.86
C ARG A 134 1.87 1.99 5.05
N GLY A 135 1.06 1.28 4.31
CA GLY A 135 1.45 0.20 3.41
C GLY A 135 1.53 0.64 1.94
N PRO A 136 1.62 -0.32 1.03
CA PRO A 136 1.88 -1.72 1.32
C PRO A 136 3.34 -1.96 1.73
N VAL A 137 3.57 -2.93 2.62
CA VAL A 137 4.89 -3.44 3.00
C VAL A 137 4.99 -4.92 2.62
N THR A 138 6.14 -5.35 2.14
CA THR A 138 6.40 -6.77 1.87
C THR A 138 6.84 -7.45 3.16
N PHE A 139 6.20 -8.56 3.50
CA PHE A 139 6.48 -9.36 4.68
C PHE A 139 6.73 -10.82 4.32
N ARG A 140 7.67 -11.44 5.01
CA ARG A 140 7.86 -12.90 5.01
C ARG A 140 8.42 -13.37 6.33
N ALA A 141 8.23 -14.65 6.61
CA ALA A 141 8.81 -15.31 7.79
C ALA A 141 9.25 -16.73 7.45
N GLY A 142 10.38 -17.13 7.97
CA GLY A 142 10.91 -18.46 7.70
C GLY A 142 11.75 -19.02 8.85
N SER A 143 12.20 -20.25 8.67
CA SER A 143 13.03 -20.99 9.66
C SER A 143 14.51 -20.59 9.64
N VAL A 144 14.94 -19.86 8.61
CA VAL A 144 16.31 -19.32 8.47
C VAL A 144 16.22 -17.93 7.83
N ASP A 145 17.30 -17.13 7.95
CA ASP A 145 17.32 -15.77 7.38
C ASP A 145 17.04 -15.80 5.86
N GLY A 146 16.06 -15.00 5.47
CA GLY A 146 15.64 -14.84 4.09
C GLY A 146 14.69 -15.93 3.58
N ALA A 147 14.39 -16.99 4.34
CA ALA A 147 13.36 -17.95 3.98
C ALA A 147 11.95 -17.41 4.22
N ASP A 148 10.95 -18.07 3.60
CA ASP A 148 9.53 -17.74 3.68
C ASP A 148 8.64 -18.99 3.90
N ASN A 149 9.23 -20.05 4.45
CA ASN A 149 8.56 -21.33 4.65
C ASN A 149 7.54 -21.35 5.81
N TYR A 150 7.52 -20.32 6.67
CA TYR A 150 6.46 -20.13 7.66
C TYR A 150 5.37 -19.18 7.14
N VAL A 151 5.76 -18.09 6.51
CA VAL A 151 4.86 -17.17 5.80
C VAL A 151 5.50 -16.84 4.46
N THR A 152 4.91 -17.36 3.39
CA THR A 152 5.32 -17.03 2.02
C THR A 152 5.29 -15.52 1.81
N GLU A 153 6.29 -15.01 1.09
CA GLU A 153 6.39 -13.58 0.83
C GLU A 153 5.05 -13.00 0.36
N THR A 154 4.55 -12.03 1.10
CA THR A 154 3.23 -11.44 0.89
C THR A 154 3.24 -9.95 1.13
N THR A 155 2.25 -9.28 0.54
CA THR A 155 2.04 -7.84 0.73
C THR A 155 1.06 -7.58 1.87
N LEU A 156 1.45 -6.74 2.82
CA LEU A 156 0.61 -6.25 3.91
C LEU A 156 0.20 -4.81 3.63
N ASN A 157 -1.11 -4.58 3.42
CA ASN A 157 -1.67 -3.26 3.22
C ASN A 157 -1.82 -2.51 4.55
N THR A 158 -2.14 -1.22 4.50
CA THR A 158 -2.45 -0.42 5.69
C THR A 158 -3.58 -1.06 6.49
N GLY A 159 -3.37 -1.32 7.76
CA GLY A 159 -4.33 -1.95 8.66
C GLY A 159 -3.70 -2.94 9.62
N THR A 160 -4.52 -3.83 10.16
CA THR A 160 -4.14 -4.83 11.16
C THR A 160 -4.19 -6.23 10.57
N HIS A 161 -3.12 -6.96 10.76
CA HIS A 161 -2.97 -8.35 10.31
C HIS A 161 -2.77 -9.26 11.51
N SER A 162 -3.39 -10.42 11.47
CA SER A 162 -3.19 -11.52 12.41
C SER A 162 -2.79 -12.75 11.59
N ILE A 163 -1.53 -13.14 11.67
CA ILE A 163 -0.95 -14.21 10.86
C ILE A 163 -0.43 -15.32 11.79
N ALA A 164 -1.03 -16.49 11.68
CA ALA A 164 -0.70 -17.65 12.48
C ALA A 164 0.33 -18.54 11.77
N VAL A 165 1.32 -19.00 12.52
CA VAL A 165 2.33 -19.95 12.09
C VAL A 165 2.58 -20.98 13.19
N THR A 166 3.05 -22.18 12.84
CA THR A 166 3.47 -23.18 13.82
C THR A 166 4.96 -23.44 13.62
N PRO A 167 5.83 -22.69 14.33
CA PRO A 167 7.26 -22.81 14.13
C PRO A 167 7.80 -24.10 14.73
N VAL A 168 8.72 -24.73 14.02
CA VAL A 168 9.48 -25.91 14.49
C VAL A 168 10.91 -25.54 14.93
N THR A 169 11.34 -24.31 14.62
CA THR A 169 12.61 -23.68 15.02
C THR A 169 12.35 -22.19 15.25
N ASP A 170 13.40 -21.40 15.43
CA ASP A 170 13.34 -19.95 15.45
C ASP A 170 12.62 -19.39 14.24
N ILE A 171 12.06 -18.18 14.39
CA ILE A 171 11.41 -17.45 13.31
C ILE A 171 12.31 -16.29 12.86
N TYR A 172 12.57 -16.22 11.55
CA TYR A 172 13.27 -15.10 10.93
C TYR A 172 12.23 -14.23 10.21
N LEU A 173 12.02 -13.03 10.75
CA LEU A 173 11.07 -12.05 10.21
C LEU A 173 11.80 -11.11 9.24
N GLN A 174 11.13 -10.74 8.16
CA GLN A 174 11.59 -9.71 7.25
C GLN A 174 10.43 -8.81 6.81
N LEU A 175 10.62 -7.50 7.00
CA LEU A 175 9.77 -6.43 6.46
C LEU A 175 10.60 -5.64 5.45
N SER A 176 10.05 -5.36 4.27
CA SER A 176 10.80 -4.68 3.21
C SER A 176 9.92 -3.84 2.28
N THR A 177 10.57 -2.91 1.55
CA THR A 177 9.96 -2.16 0.45
C THR A 177 10.98 -1.86 -0.63
N ILE A 178 10.49 -1.77 -1.87
CA ILE A 178 11.25 -1.34 -3.05
C ILE A 178 10.68 -0.02 -3.62
N THR A 179 9.82 0.68 -2.87
CA THR A 179 9.12 1.88 -3.35
C THR A 179 9.59 3.14 -2.65
N GLY A 180 9.54 4.27 -3.36
CA GLY A 180 9.97 5.58 -2.85
C GLY A 180 9.01 6.22 -1.83
N ALA A 181 7.77 5.76 -1.76
CA ALA A 181 6.85 6.23 -0.73
C ALA A 181 7.16 5.57 0.61
N ALA A 182 7.32 6.34 1.67
CA ALA A 182 7.58 5.84 3.00
C ALA A 182 6.52 4.83 3.43
N LYS A 183 6.97 3.64 3.88
CA LYS A 183 6.14 2.63 4.52
C LYS A 183 6.37 2.69 6.01
N ILE A 184 5.29 2.59 6.78
CA ILE A 184 5.34 2.73 8.25
C ILE A 184 4.66 1.53 8.87
N VAL A 185 5.40 0.82 9.70
CA VAL A 185 4.90 -0.28 10.52
C VAL A 185 4.96 0.15 11.98
N ASP A 186 3.81 0.06 12.66
CA ASP A 186 3.66 0.42 14.06
C ASP A 186 4.20 -0.67 14.99
N SER A 187 3.84 -1.91 14.69
CA SER A 187 4.24 -3.01 15.55
C SER A 187 4.16 -4.37 14.86
N ILE A 188 4.93 -5.31 15.37
CA ILE A 188 4.84 -6.74 15.14
C ILE A 188 5.03 -7.48 16.45
N THR A 189 3.98 -8.09 16.99
CA THR A 189 3.99 -8.76 18.29
C THR A 189 3.30 -10.12 18.18
N PHE A 190 3.59 -11.05 19.08
CA PHE A 190 2.77 -12.24 19.22
C PHE A 190 1.46 -11.89 19.94
N GLU A 191 0.38 -12.49 19.46
CA GLU A 191 -0.94 -12.39 20.11
C GLU A 191 -0.96 -13.18 21.41
N ALA A 192 -1.65 -12.65 22.41
CA ALA A 192 -1.87 -13.35 23.66
C ALA A 192 -2.79 -14.56 23.48
N ALA A 193 -2.69 -15.53 24.39
CA ALA A 193 -3.63 -16.63 24.47
C ALA A 193 -5.08 -16.15 24.61
N GLY A 194 -6.02 -16.86 24.01
CA GLY A 194 -7.44 -16.56 24.06
C GLY A 194 -8.05 -16.37 22.67
N THR A 195 -9.28 -15.90 22.64
CA THR A 195 -10.01 -15.71 21.38
C THR A 195 -9.30 -14.72 20.46
N LEU A 196 -9.22 -15.06 19.17
CA LEU A 196 -8.76 -14.12 18.14
C LEU A 196 -9.68 -12.89 18.12
N GLU A 197 -9.11 -11.74 18.40
CA GLU A 197 -9.76 -10.43 18.27
C GLU A 197 -8.94 -9.53 17.36
N VAL A 198 -9.46 -9.25 16.16
CA VAL A 198 -8.83 -8.32 15.21
C VAL A 198 -9.44 -6.93 15.41
N PRO A 199 -8.66 -5.91 15.77
CA PRO A 199 -9.15 -4.54 15.88
C PRO A 199 -9.73 -4.03 14.56
N THR A 200 -10.85 -3.32 14.64
CA THR A 200 -11.50 -2.67 13.49
C THR A 200 -11.73 -1.19 13.79
N SER A 201 -11.90 -0.38 12.73
CA SER A 201 -12.25 1.03 12.87
C SER A 201 -13.74 1.29 13.08
N TRP A 202 -14.57 0.25 13.10
CA TRP A 202 -16.03 0.39 13.18
C TRP A 202 -16.51 0.40 14.62
N GLY A 203 -17.05 1.55 15.05
CA GLY A 203 -17.76 1.66 16.31
C GLY A 203 -19.18 1.06 16.25
N LEU A 204 -19.87 1.05 17.37
CA LEU A 204 -21.21 0.48 17.49
C LEU A 204 -22.21 1.08 16.47
N SER A 205 -22.15 2.39 16.24
CA SER A 205 -23.02 3.10 15.31
C SER A 205 -22.77 2.72 13.83
N ASN A 206 -21.58 2.24 13.51
CA ASN A 206 -21.24 1.85 12.15
C ASN A 206 -21.76 0.47 11.76
N LEU A 207 -21.94 -0.43 12.73
CA LEU A 207 -22.25 -1.85 12.44
C LEU A 207 -23.49 -2.05 11.56
N PRO A 208 -24.62 -1.33 11.75
CA PRO A 208 -25.78 -1.47 10.87
C PRO A 208 -25.54 -1.03 9.44
N ASP A 209 -24.60 -0.09 9.22
CA ASP A 209 -24.33 0.52 7.93
C ASP A 209 -23.27 -0.21 7.11
N VAL A 210 -22.58 -1.18 7.68
CA VAL A 210 -21.60 -1.98 6.94
C VAL A 210 -22.29 -2.70 5.79
N ARG A 211 -21.87 -2.44 4.56
CA ARG A 211 -22.25 -3.16 3.34
C ARG A 211 -21.04 -3.94 2.85
N TYR A 212 -21.28 -5.12 2.32
CA TYR A 212 -20.17 -5.98 1.91
C TYR A 212 -20.50 -6.79 0.66
N VAL A 213 -19.44 -7.13 -0.06
CA VAL A 213 -19.43 -8.10 -1.16
C VAL A 213 -18.20 -8.97 -1.01
N GLN A 214 -18.35 -10.26 -1.14
CA GLN A 214 -17.23 -11.20 -1.08
C GLN A 214 -16.76 -11.57 -2.49
N SER A 215 -15.43 -11.63 -2.68
CA SER A 215 -14.79 -12.20 -3.85
C SER A 215 -13.58 -13.05 -3.39
N GLY A 216 -13.67 -14.37 -3.55
CA GLY A 216 -12.67 -15.30 -3.06
C GLY A 216 -12.41 -15.14 -1.56
N ASP A 217 -11.15 -14.96 -1.19
CA ASP A 217 -10.67 -14.79 0.19
C ASP A 217 -10.79 -13.34 0.71
N VAL A 218 -11.50 -12.46 0.02
CA VAL A 218 -11.62 -11.05 0.39
C VAL A 218 -13.07 -10.62 0.48
N LEU A 219 -13.40 -9.99 1.60
CA LEU A 219 -14.66 -9.29 1.81
C LEU A 219 -14.40 -7.78 1.65
N PHE A 220 -14.98 -7.18 0.62
CA PHE A 220 -14.94 -5.74 0.39
C PHE A 220 -16.06 -5.07 1.16
N CYS A 221 -15.72 -4.10 1.99
CA CYS A 221 -16.65 -3.47 2.92
C CYS A 221 -16.72 -1.96 2.70
N ALA A 222 -17.92 -1.43 2.69
CA ALA A 222 -18.22 -0.01 2.72
C ALA A 222 -19.08 0.31 3.95
N CYS A 223 -18.82 1.45 4.58
CA CYS A 223 -19.57 1.92 5.72
C CYS A 223 -19.67 3.45 5.67
N ASN A 224 -20.84 3.99 5.98
CA ASN A 224 -21.05 5.43 5.96
C ASN A 224 -20.08 6.16 6.90
N GLY A 225 -19.46 7.23 6.40
CA GLY A 225 -18.50 8.04 7.15
C GLY A 225 -17.16 7.35 7.46
N GLN A 226 -16.88 6.20 6.84
CA GLN A 226 -15.63 5.46 7.00
C GLN A 226 -14.98 5.18 5.66
N SER A 227 -13.64 5.17 5.61
CA SER A 227 -12.93 4.71 4.43
C SER A 227 -13.28 3.24 4.13
N PRO A 228 -13.39 2.85 2.85
CA PRO A 228 -13.62 1.45 2.48
C PRO A 228 -12.55 0.53 3.04
N LYS A 229 -12.98 -0.66 3.47
CA LYS A 229 -12.10 -1.66 4.10
C LYS A 229 -12.17 -2.99 3.37
N ARG A 230 -11.14 -3.81 3.58
CA ARG A 230 -11.17 -5.22 3.22
C ARG A 230 -10.95 -6.07 4.46
N ILE A 231 -11.71 -7.14 4.57
CA ILE A 231 -11.40 -8.25 5.47
C ILE A 231 -10.81 -9.34 4.60
N GLU A 232 -9.57 -9.71 4.86
CA GLU A 232 -8.83 -10.69 4.07
C GLU A 232 -8.60 -11.94 4.90
N ARG A 233 -9.03 -13.08 4.38
CA ARG A 233 -8.67 -14.40 4.88
C ARG A 233 -7.32 -14.78 4.26
N ARG A 234 -6.28 -14.85 5.06
CA ARG A 234 -4.93 -15.22 4.61
C ARG A 234 -4.59 -16.68 4.89
N GLY A 235 -5.48 -17.38 5.53
CA GLY A 235 -5.43 -18.78 5.90
C GLY A 235 -6.56 -19.10 6.88
N ALA A 236 -6.81 -20.36 7.18
CA ALA A 236 -7.89 -20.76 8.08
C ALA A 236 -7.86 -20.01 9.42
N ARG A 237 -6.66 -19.75 9.93
CA ARG A 237 -6.45 -19.07 11.22
C ARG A 237 -5.77 -17.72 11.09
N SER A 238 -5.66 -17.16 9.88
CA SER A 238 -4.97 -15.89 9.60
C SER A 238 -5.91 -14.92 8.92
N TRP A 239 -6.12 -13.75 9.52
CA TRP A 239 -7.11 -12.76 9.09
C TRP A 239 -6.56 -11.35 9.16
N SER A 240 -7.01 -10.48 8.27
CA SER A 240 -6.60 -9.08 8.23
C SER A 240 -7.79 -8.16 8.07
N PHE A 241 -7.70 -6.99 8.70
CA PHE A 241 -8.62 -5.87 8.52
C PHE A 241 -7.81 -4.69 8.00
N VAL A 242 -7.99 -4.34 6.73
CA VAL A 242 -7.11 -3.40 6.01
C VAL A 242 -7.90 -2.36 5.24
N ASP A 243 -7.24 -1.25 4.94
CA ASP A 243 -7.79 -0.24 4.05
C ASP A 243 -7.91 -0.78 2.62
N TYR A 244 -9.02 -0.46 1.98
CA TYR A 244 -9.17 -0.65 0.55
C TYR A 244 -8.75 0.63 -0.16
N VAL A 245 -7.54 0.61 -0.71
CA VAL A 245 -7.00 1.73 -1.49
C VAL A 245 -7.37 1.53 -2.95
N PHE A 246 -8.06 2.49 -3.51
CA PHE A 246 -8.38 2.51 -4.94
C PHE A 246 -7.15 2.97 -5.73
N GLU A 247 -6.87 2.34 -6.85
CA GLU A 247 -5.91 2.87 -7.82
C GLU A 247 -6.55 4.03 -8.60
N ASP A 248 -7.87 3.95 -8.81
CA ASP A 248 -8.66 4.98 -9.50
C ASP A 248 -10.07 5.11 -8.86
N GLY A 249 -10.71 6.31 -9.05
CA GLY A 249 -12.02 6.63 -8.48
C GLY A 249 -13.12 5.62 -8.77
N PRO A 250 -14.40 5.97 -8.62
CA PRO A 250 -15.05 6.95 -9.48
C PRO A 250 -14.83 8.40 -9.05
N PHE A 251 -14.35 9.22 -9.98
CA PHE A 251 -14.27 10.67 -9.81
C PHE A 251 -15.38 11.34 -10.61
N GLY A 252 -15.87 12.45 -10.11
CA GLY A 252 -16.76 13.34 -10.86
C GLY A 252 -16.06 14.00 -12.05
N THR A 253 -16.76 14.84 -12.77
CA THR A 253 -16.18 15.64 -13.85
C THR A 253 -15.04 16.51 -13.32
N ALA A 254 -13.90 16.50 -14.02
CA ALA A 254 -12.76 17.33 -13.65
C ALA A 254 -13.16 18.81 -13.57
N ASN A 255 -12.75 19.48 -12.50
CA ASN A 255 -12.90 20.92 -12.39
C ASN A 255 -11.87 21.59 -13.30
N THR A 256 -12.32 22.21 -14.39
CA THR A 256 -11.51 22.93 -15.37
C THR A 256 -11.55 24.45 -15.16
N THR A 257 -12.10 24.93 -14.04
CA THR A 257 -12.09 26.36 -13.71
C THR A 257 -10.69 26.80 -13.30
N ASP A 258 -10.51 28.12 -13.12
CA ASP A 258 -9.26 28.74 -12.67
C ASP A 258 -8.96 28.56 -11.17
N ILE A 259 -9.69 27.67 -10.48
CA ILE A 259 -9.44 27.32 -9.09
C ILE A 259 -8.18 26.45 -9.02
N THR A 260 -7.18 26.92 -8.29
CA THR A 260 -5.97 26.16 -8.00
C THR A 260 -6.03 25.53 -6.62
N MET A 261 -5.44 24.35 -6.47
CA MET A 261 -5.36 23.60 -5.23
C MET A 261 -3.89 23.42 -4.87
N THR A 262 -3.52 23.74 -3.65
CA THR A 262 -2.14 23.62 -3.18
C THR A 262 -2.09 22.75 -1.92
N PRO A 263 -1.48 21.56 -1.99
CA PRO A 263 -1.21 20.77 -0.80
C PRO A 263 0.01 21.33 -0.05
N ASP A 264 -0.01 21.31 1.27
CA ASP A 264 1.14 21.65 2.12
C ASP A 264 2.12 20.48 2.31
N ALA A 265 1.69 19.26 1.97
CA ALA A 265 2.51 18.06 2.04
C ALA A 265 2.27 17.14 0.83
N LEU A 266 3.33 16.42 0.41
CA LEU A 266 3.25 15.45 -0.71
C LEU A 266 2.85 14.05 -0.25
N SER A 267 2.82 13.80 1.05
CA SER A 267 2.46 12.52 1.63
C SER A 267 2.05 12.68 3.09
N GLY A 268 1.24 11.76 3.60
CA GLY A 268 0.72 11.79 4.96
C GLY A 268 -0.49 12.72 5.11
N ASN A 269 -0.79 13.08 6.36
CA ASN A 269 -1.83 14.05 6.65
C ASN A 269 -1.32 15.44 6.26
N GLY A 270 -2.14 16.20 5.57
CA GLY A 270 -1.79 17.55 5.12
C GLY A 270 -3.06 18.36 4.91
N THR A 271 -2.86 19.65 4.63
CA THR A 271 -3.91 20.60 4.31
C THR A 271 -3.92 20.85 2.80
N LEU A 272 -5.09 20.75 2.18
CA LEU A 272 -5.30 21.17 0.80
C LEU A 272 -5.98 22.54 0.78
N THR A 273 -5.25 23.55 0.29
CA THR A 273 -5.74 24.93 0.21
C THR A 273 -6.23 25.24 -1.20
N SER A 274 -7.43 25.79 -1.30
CA SER A 274 -8.03 26.27 -2.54
C SER A 274 -7.83 27.79 -2.70
N SER A 275 -7.56 28.26 -3.93
CA SER A 275 -7.43 29.69 -4.25
C SER A 275 -8.73 30.50 -4.10
N ARG A 276 -9.87 29.84 -4.04
CA ARG A 276 -11.22 30.40 -3.79
C ARG A 276 -12.02 29.42 -2.95
N PRO A 277 -13.11 29.84 -2.30
CA PRO A 277 -14.00 28.94 -1.57
C PRO A 277 -14.50 27.80 -2.48
N TYR A 278 -14.11 26.57 -2.14
CA TYR A 278 -14.43 25.36 -2.90
C TYR A 278 -14.95 24.25 -2.01
N PHE A 279 -14.34 24.05 -0.85
CA PHE A 279 -14.70 22.98 0.06
C PHE A 279 -15.97 23.33 0.84
N ASN A 280 -16.82 22.32 1.02
CA ASN A 280 -18.04 22.38 1.83
C ASN A 280 -18.19 21.07 2.63
N THR A 281 -19.23 20.99 3.45
CA THR A 281 -19.51 19.83 4.31
C THR A 281 -19.76 18.54 3.53
N ASP A 282 -20.23 18.62 2.28
CA ASP A 282 -20.48 17.44 1.45
C ASP A 282 -19.18 16.80 0.94
N HIS A 283 -18.06 17.51 1.09
CA HIS A 283 -16.73 17.01 0.73
C HIS A 283 -16.05 16.24 1.88
N GLU A 284 -16.66 16.17 3.06
CA GLU A 284 -16.12 15.35 4.17
C GLU A 284 -16.14 13.86 3.78
N GLY A 285 -14.98 13.21 3.83
CA GLY A 285 -14.80 11.83 3.38
C GLY A 285 -14.70 11.62 1.87
N ALA A 286 -14.76 12.71 1.06
CA ALA A 286 -14.61 12.62 -0.39
C ALA A 286 -13.14 12.43 -0.81
N LEU A 287 -12.94 11.73 -1.92
CA LEU A 287 -11.62 11.55 -2.54
C LEU A 287 -11.38 12.65 -3.57
N PHE A 288 -10.23 13.29 -3.48
CA PHE A 288 -9.78 14.29 -4.44
C PHE A 288 -8.60 13.77 -5.26
N ARG A 289 -8.70 13.91 -6.58
CA ARG A 289 -7.59 13.70 -7.50
C ARG A 289 -7.10 15.04 -8.01
N LEU A 290 -5.86 15.38 -7.67
CA LEU A 290 -5.23 16.60 -8.15
C LEU A 290 -4.48 16.32 -9.45
N PHE A 291 -4.75 17.13 -10.46
CA PHE A 291 -3.99 17.17 -11.69
C PHE A 291 -3.15 18.45 -11.73
N THR A 292 -1.89 18.32 -12.07
CA THR A 292 -1.12 19.47 -12.51
C THR A 292 -1.31 19.59 -14.03
N THR A 293 -1.66 20.77 -14.53
CA THR A 293 -1.51 21.06 -15.95
C THR A 293 -0.03 20.96 -16.27
N GLY A 294 0.32 20.05 -17.13
CA GLY A 294 1.62 19.66 -17.65
C GLY A 294 2.84 20.42 -17.17
N GLN A 295 3.88 19.70 -16.88
CA GLN A 295 5.20 20.29 -16.70
C GLN A 295 5.75 20.66 -18.07
N THR A 296 6.18 21.91 -18.24
CA THR A 296 6.90 22.34 -19.42
C THR A 296 8.29 22.86 -19.03
N ALA A 297 9.27 22.54 -19.83
CA ALA A 297 10.60 23.10 -19.73
C ALA A 297 10.99 23.68 -21.09
N THR A 298 11.26 24.99 -21.10
CA THR A 298 11.74 25.74 -22.25
C THR A 298 13.10 26.31 -21.93
N ALA A 299 13.99 26.37 -22.90
CA ALA A 299 15.25 27.07 -22.77
C ALA A 299 15.77 27.49 -24.14
N SER A 300 16.43 28.68 -24.20
CA SER A 300 17.23 29.14 -25.35
C SER A 300 18.69 28.86 -25.02
N LEU A 301 19.26 27.86 -25.65
CA LEU A 301 20.57 27.31 -25.33
C LEU A 301 21.62 27.81 -26.37
N SER A 302 22.63 28.51 -25.87
CA SER A 302 23.71 29.12 -26.67
C SER A 302 25.11 28.82 -26.12
N ALA A 303 25.25 27.75 -25.33
CA ALA A 303 26.52 27.38 -24.71
C ALA A 303 26.65 25.85 -24.53
N ALA A 304 27.87 25.37 -24.47
CA ALA A 304 28.14 24.00 -24.05
C ALA A 304 27.76 23.76 -22.59
N ASN A 305 27.45 22.52 -22.23
CA ASN A 305 27.00 22.08 -20.91
C ASN A 305 25.79 22.89 -20.39
N SER A 306 24.82 23.13 -21.26
CA SER A 306 23.61 23.91 -21.00
C SER A 306 22.38 23.06 -21.30
N PHE A 307 21.48 22.94 -20.32
CA PHE A 307 20.26 22.14 -20.40
C PHE A 307 19.04 22.93 -19.95
N SER A 308 17.87 22.52 -20.44
CA SER A 308 16.59 22.94 -19.86
C SER A 308 16.46 22.48 -18.40
N SER A 309 15.50 23.04 -17.67
CA SER A 309 15.00 22.40 -16.46
C SER A 309 14.46 21.01 -16.80
N ALA A 310 14.43 20.11 -15.81
CA ALA A 310 13.91 18.77 -16.00
C ALA A 310 12.39 18.72 -15.80
N ILE A 311 11.69 17.95 -16.63
CA ILE A 311 10.29 17.57 -16.40
C ILE A 311 10.22 16.17 -15.79
N ARG A 312 9.21 15.92 -14.96
CA ARG A 312 8.97 14.62 -14.32
C ARG A 312 7.88 13.85 -15.06
N ILE A 313 8.19 12.67 -15.54
CA ILE A 313 7.24 11.78 -16.22
C ILE A 313 6.89 10.60 -15.32
N THR A 314 5.59 10.31 -15.20
CA THR A 314 5.03 9.21 -14.42
C THR A 314 3.82 8.63 -15.14
N GLY A 315 3.29 7.51 -14.66
CA GLY A 315 2.08 6.87 -15.18
C GLY A 315 2.39 5.73 -16.14
N VAL A 316 1.44 5.38 -16.99
CA VAL A 316 1.49 4.23 -17.89
C VAL A 316 1.05 4.61 -19.32
N GLY A 317 1.54 3.90 -20.29
CA GLY A 317 1.14 4.01 -21.68
C GLY A 317 1.19 5.43 -22.23
N ALA A 318 0.11 5.89 -22.84
CA ALA A 318 0.02 7.21 -23.47
C ALA A 318 0.22 8.39 -22.48
N ALA A 319 -0.01 8.18 -21.20
CA ALA A 319 0.28 9.17 -20.17
C ALA A 319 1.77 9.48 -20.03
N ARG A 320 2.66 8.69 -20.64
CA ARG A 320 4.10 8.89 -20.64
C ARG A 320 4.61 9.58 -21.91
N ASN A 321 3.72 9.84 -22.87
CA ASN A 321 4.07 10.54 -24.09
C ASN A 321 4.14 12.05 -23.81
N PHE A 322 5.19 12.70 -24.33
CA PHE A 322 5.34 14.14 -24.22
C PHE A 322 5.95 14.75 -25.51
N PRO A 323 5.45 15.91 -25.94
CA PRO A 323 6.01 16.63 -27.05
C PRO A 323 7.39 17.18 -26.71
N ARG A 324 8.26 17.19 -27.74
CA ARG A 324 9.54 17.88 -27.71
C ARG A 324 9.73 18.67 -29.00
N VAL A 325 10.32 19.84 -28.86
CA VAL A 325 10.65 20.72 -29.97
C VAL A 325 12.07 21.21 -29.79
N ILE A 326 12.84 21.16 -30.89
CA ILE A 326 14.11 21.84 -31.01
C ILE A 326 14.00 22.73 -32.25
N SER A 327 14.21 24.01 -32.07
CA SER A 327 14.10 25.02 -33.13
C SER A 327 15.22 26.05 -33.04
N GLY A 328 15.24 27.01 -33.95
CA GLY A 328 16.25 28.06 -33.97
C GLY A 328 17.34 27.83 -35.03
N THR A 329 18.38 28.66 -34.97
CA THR A 329 19.56 28.55 -35.83
C THR A 329 20.77 28.23 -34.96
N TRP A 330 21.21 27.00 -35.05
CA TRP A 330 22.27 26.45 -34.21
C TRP A 330 23.09 25.39 -34.93
N SER A 331 24.26 25.07 -34.39
CA SER A 331 25.15 24.01 -34.82
C SER A 331 25.74 23.30 -33.62
N GLY A 332 25.70 21.97 -33.63
CA GLY A 332 26.16 21.12 -32.54
C GLY A 332 25.31 19.85 -32.39
N ILE A 333 25.34 19.25 -31.22
CA ILE A 333 24.56 18.06 -30.89
C ILE A 333 23.69 18.38 -29.66
N VAL A 334 22.39 18.50 -29.86
CA VAL A 334 21.42 18.59 -28.74
C VAL A 334 21.08 17.19 -28.24
N THR A 335 21.25 16.94 -26.98
CA THR A 335 21.02 15.63 -26.34
C THR A 335 19.84 15.71 -25.36
N MET A 336 18.92 14.76 -25.44
CA MET A 336 17.94 14.49 -24.41
C MET A 336 18.52 13.49 -23.43
N GLN A 337 18.40 13.79 -22.14
CA GLN A 337 18.86 12.95 -21.05
C GLN A 337 17.69 12.59 -20.13
N ARG A 338 17.81 11.43 -19.48
CA ARG A 338 16.89 11.00 -18.44
C ARG A 338 17.62 10.65 -17.15
N SER A 339 16.93 10.82 -16.02
CA SER A 339 17.37 10.39 -14.70
C SER A 339 16.26 9.61 -14.00
N PHE A 340 16.65 8.54 -13.31
CA PHE A 340 15.79 7.84 -12.38
C PHE A 340 15.99 8.31 -10.94
N ASP A 341 17.01 9.12 -10.66
CA ASP A 341 17.39 9.57 -9.32
C ASP A 341 16.65 10.86 -8.91
N SER A 342 16.85 11.92 -9.68
CA SER A 342 16.30 13.25 -9.35
C SER A 342 16.25 14.19 -10.56
N ALA A 343 15.64 15.36 -10.35
CA ALA A 343 15.62 16.45 -11.34
C ALA A 343 17.02 17.06 -11.62
N THR A 344 18.03 16.74 -10.82
CA THR A 344 19.35 17.41 -10.87
C THR A 344 20.54 16.48 -11.03
N THR A 345 20.40 15.20 -10.72
CA THR A 345 21.49 14.21 -10.71
C THR A 345 21.12 12.93 -11.47
N GLY A 346 22.09 12.10 -11.79
CA GLY A 346 21.86 10.77 -12.34
C GLY A 346 21.46 10.74 -13.83
N PHE A 347 21.74 11.80 -14.57
CA PHE A 347 21.34 11.89 -15.98
C PHE A 347 22.18 11.02 -16.90
N SER A 348 21.50 10.27 -17.78
CA SER A 348 22.06 9.48 -18.88
C SER A 348 21.42 9.85 -20.21
N ASP A 349 22.15 9.72 -21.29
CA ASP A 349 21.70 10.07 -22.64
C ASP A 349 20.60 9.11 -23.14
N VAL A 350 19.61 9.66 -23.81
CA VAL A 350 18.48 8.92 -24.39
C VAL A 350 18.49 9.05 -25.94
N ALA A 351 18.62 10.26 -26.41
CA ALA A 351 18.60 10.58 -27.85
C ALA A 351 19.37 11.87 -28.16
N ASN A 352 19.80 12.05 -29.40
CA ASN A 352 20.49 13.25 -29.83
C ASN A 352 20.04 13.72 -31.22
N TRP A 353 20.26 14.99 -31.53
CA TRP A 353 19.88 15.65 -32.78
C TRP A 353 20.94 16.65 -33.18
N THR A 354 21.12 16.76 -34.51
CA THR A 354 21.99 17.76 -35.14
C THR A 354 21.20 18.81 -35.95
N GLY A 355 19.89 18.81 -35.85
CA GLY A 355 18.97 19.73 -36.51
C GLY A 355 17.65 19.88 -35.74
N ASN A 356 16.82 20.79 -36.27
CA ASN A 356 15.50 21.05 -35.69
C ASN A 356 14.57 19.84 -35.75
N VAL A 357 13.78 19.61 -34.72
CA VAL A 357 12.81 18.52 -34.60
C VAL A 357 11.57 18.99 -33.88
N SER A 358 10.43 18.43 -34.26
CA SER A 358 9.16 18.61 -33.53
C SER A 358 8.40 17.29 -33.62
N ASP A 359 8.37 16.55 -32.53
CA ASP A 359 7.68 15.25 -32.41
C ASP A 359 7.24 14.93 -30.99
N THR A 360 6.71 13.73 -30.81
CA THR A 360 6.28 13.22 -29.50
C THR A 360 7.17 12.03 -29.14
N PHE A 361 7.68 12.06 -27.92
CA PHE A 361 8.48 10.99 -27.34
C PHE A 361 7.67 10.18 -26.33
N GLY A 362 7.72 8.87 -26.43
CA GLY A 362 7.20 7.92 -25.46
C GLY A 362 8.33 7.03 -24.97
N ASP A 363 8.49 6.90 -23.66
CA ASP A 363 9.61 6.18 -23.08
C ASP A 363 9.35 4.70 -22.80
N GLY A 364 8.07 4.28 -22.77
CA GLY A 364 7.66 2.90 -22.49
C GLY A 364 8.00 2.40 -21.07
N LEU A 365 8.36 3.30 -20.15
CA LEU A 365 8.81 2.96 -18.79
C LEU A 365 7.65 3.04 -17.80
N ASP A 366 6.64 2.23 -18.02
CA ASP A 366 5.44 2.20 -17.18
C ASP A 366 5.75 2.07 -15.69
N ASN A 367 4.97 2.79 -14.87
CA ASN A 367 5.07 2.83 -13.40
C ASN A 367 6.43 3.33 -12.84
N SER A 368 7.29 3.90 -13.67
CA SER A 368 8.56 4.49 -13.23
C SER A 368 8.46 6.01 -13.13
N ILE A 369 9.11 6.60 -12.13
CA ILE A 369 9.34 8.04 -12.04
C ILE A 369 10.64 8.36 -12.77
N VAL A 370 10.57 9.21 -13.81
CA VAL A 370 11.72 9.56 -14.64
C VAL A 370 11.74 11.05 -14.87
N TRP A 371 12.90 11.68 -14.78
CA TRP A 371 13.11 13.08 -15.13
C TRP A 371 13.80 13.17 -16.49
N TYR A 372 13.32 14.07 -17.35
CA TYR A 372 13.88 14.34 -18.67
C TYR A 372 14.33 15.78 -18.76
N ARG A 373 15.49 16.02 -19.36
CA ARG A 373 16.01 17.33 -19.76
C ARG A 373 16.61 17.26 -21.14
N ILE A 374 16.73 18.42 -21.81
CA ILE A 374 17.27 18.50 -23.15
C ILE A 374 18.25 19.66 -23.26
N GLY A 375 19.39 19.46 -23.96
CA GLY A 375 20.39 20.50 -24.09
C GLY A 375 21.70 20.04 -24.68
N PHE A 376 22.70 20.91 -24.66
CA PHE A 376 24.04 20.64 -25.10
C PHE A 376 24.93 20.07 -24.00
N LYS A 377 25.60 18.97 -24.25
CA LYS A 377 26.65 18.47 -23.35
C LYS A 377 27.95 19.29 -23.50
N ALA A 378 28.90 19.02 -22.62
CA ALA A 378 30.26 19.56 -22.74
C ALA A 378 30.89 19.08 -24.04
N GLY A 379 31.29 20.01 -24.87
CA GLY A 379 31.92 19.74 -26.20
C GLY A 379 30.95 19.61 -27.37
N ASP A 380 29.64 19.53 -27.14
CA ASP A 380 28.64 19.30 -28.17
C ASP A 380 28.05 20.58 -28.82
N TYR A 381 28.33 21.76 -28.24
CA TYR A 381 27.89 23.03 -28.81
C TYR A 381 28.97 23.63 -29.75
N THR A 382 28.55 24.10 -30.91
CA THR A 382 29.44 24.76 -31.88
C THR A 382 29.09 26.23 -32.01
N SER A 383 27.83 26.59 -32.32
CA SER A 383 27.41 28.00 -32.51
C SER A 383 25.88 28.13 -32.55
N GLY A 384 25.41 29.38 -32.46
CA GLY A 384 24.01 29.76 -32.63
C GLY A 384 23.16 29.58 -31.37
N THR A 385 21.85 29.52 -31.53
CA THR A 385 20.90 29.32 -30.41
C THR A 385 19.89 28.26 -30.76
N ALA A 386 19.81 27.23 -29.94
CA ALA A 386 18.76 26.22 -29.99
C ALA A 386 17.66 26.55 -28.98
N ASP A 387 16.44 26.79 -29.43
CA ASP A 387 15.27 26.93 -28.61
C ASP A 387 14.66 25.54 -28.41
N VAL A 388 14.67 25.09 -27.17
CA VAL A 388 14.20 23.76 -26.82
C VAL A 388 12.94 23.82 -25.97
N PHE A 389 12.07 22.85 -26.19
CA PHE A 389 10.85 22.62 -25.44
C PHE A 389 10.68 21.13 -25.19
N ILE A 390 10.41 20.76 -23.97
CA ILE A 390 9.82 19.47 -23.58
C ILE A 390 8.67 19.74 -22.62
N GLY A 391 7.58 19.01 -22.76
CA GLY A 391 6.39 19.29 -21.94
C GLY A 391 5.45 18.11 -21.84
N ARG A 392 4.60 18.12 -20.81
CA ARG A 392 3.54 17.15 -20.60
C ARG A 392 2.27 17.83 -20.13
#